data_2f1d5bb023867c52901c1bad92d9b60e
#
_entry.id   2f1d5bb023867c52901c1bad92d9b60e
#
_cell.length_a   1.000
_cell.length_b   1.000
_cell.length_c   1.000
_cell.angle_alpha   90.00
_cell.angle_beta   90.00
_cell.angle_gamma   90.00
#
_symmetry.space_group_name_H-M   'P 1'
#
loop_
_entity.id
_entity.type
_entity.pdbx_description
1 polymer ?
#
loop_
_entity_poly.entity_id
_entity_poly.type
_entity_poly.pdbx_seq_one_letter_code
_entity_poly.pdbx_strand_id
1 'polypeptide(L)'
;RIAHKLGFQGWSDFKEAFLDEVIYLNNHFQEIDPNFPFTNQDTMMQIAHKITQLHIESAKDTASLIQHDTLQKALRIMAKADVIKVFAVANLNFIGEEFVFKLNRIHKRAYIEPVQDNQFQDAIMTTSNECAICLSYSGETPTLLKTAQYLKENNVPIIAITSLGKNRLSDSADVSLNISTREKSFSKIAGFTSLESMNIVLNILYSCLFS
;
A
#
# COMPACT_ATOMS: atom_id res chain seq x y z
N ARG A 1 -39.17 -30.00 14.08
CA ARG A 1 -38.52 -31.10 13.29
C ARG A 1 -37.24 -30.62 12.55
N ILE A 2 -37.27 -29.45 11.90
CA ILE A 2 -36.06 -28.95 11.15
C ILE A 2 -34.97 -28.52 12.13
N ALA A 3 -35.28 -27.72 13.14
CA ALA A 3 -34.32 -27.26 14.13
C ALA A 3 -33.61 -28.42 14.83
N HIS A 4 -34.33 -29.45 15.26
CA HIS A 4 -33.75 -30.66 15.84
C HIS A 4 -32.85 -31.47 14.89
N LYS A 5 -33.18 -31.47 13.57
CA LYS A 5 -32.30 -32.12 12.57
C LYS A 5 -31.00 -31.36 12.34
N LEU A 6 -30.99 -30.05 12.62
CA LEU A 6 -29.83 -29.17 12.52
C LEU A 6 -29.05 -29.08 13.85
N GLY A 7 -29.47 -29.86 14.89
CA GLY A 7 -28.75 -29.93 16.18
C GLY A 7 -29.21 -28.93 17.22
N PHE A 8 -30.26 -28.13 16.96
CA PHE A 8 -30.80 -27.16 17.89
C PHE A 8 -31.87 -27.76 18.82
N GLN A 9 -31.98 -27.23 20.06
CA GLN A 9 -32.94 -27.74 21.03
C GLN A 9 -34.39 -27.42 20.70
N GLY A 10 -34.64 -26.40 19.85
CA GLY A 10 -35.95 -25.98 19.42
C GLY A 10 -35.93 -24.88 18.37
N TRP A 11 -37.13 -24.42 18.00
CA TRP A 11 -37.26 -23.36 16.98
C TRP A 11 -36.77 -22.00 17.47
N SER A 12 -36.94 -21.68 18.75
CA SER A 12 -36.44 -20.44 19.37
C SER A 12 -34.94 -20.37 19.37
N ASP A 13 -34.26 -21.47 19.78
CA ASP A 13 -32.82 -21.60 19.79
C ASP A 13 -32.21 -21.50 18.38
N PHE A 14 -32.82 -22.18 17.40
CA PHE A 14 -32.46 -22.03 15.99
C PHE A 14 -32.62 -20.58 15.50
N LYS A 15 -33.74 -19.93 15.83
CA LYS A 15 -34.03 -18.56 15.40
C LYS A 15 -33.06 -17.56 15.96
N GLU A 16 -32.69 -17.70 17.23
CA GLU A 16 -31.70 -16.84 17.91
C GLU A 16 -30.33 -17.00 17.27
N ALA A 17 -29.84 -18.23 17.13
CA ALA A 17 -28.57 -18.51 16.47
C ALA A 17 -28.56 -18.05 14.98
N PHE A 18 -29.66 -18.21 14.27
CA PHE A 18 -29.80 -17.75 12.90
C PHE A 18 -29.80 -16.21 12.80
N LEU A 19 -30.44 -15.51 13.72
CA LEU A 19 -30.43 -14.04 13.78
C LEU A 19 -29.02 -13.51 14.10
N ASP A 20 -28.33 -14.16 15.03
CA ASP A 20 -26.95 -13.80 15.38
C ASP A 20 -26.01 -14.02 14.19
N GLU A 21 -26.18 -15.12 13.46
CA GLU A 21 -25.43 -15.39 12.23
C GLU A 21 -25.76 -14.37 11.12
N VAL A 22 -27.03 -14.02 10.92
CA VAL A 22 -27.46 -12.99 9.95
C VAL A 22 -26.89 -11.62 10.34
N ILE A 23 -26.93 -11.25 11.62
CA ILE A 23 -26.32 -10.01 12.11
C ILE A 23 -24.81 -10.05 11.90
N TYR A 24 -24.16 -11.16 12.22
CA TYR A 24 -22.74 -11.36 11.97
C TYR A 24 -22.39 -11.23 10.49
N LEU A 25 -23.14 -11.93 9.60
CA LEU A 25 -22.92 -11.89 8.15
C LEU A 25 -23.18 -10.48 7.59
N ASN A 26 -24.24 -9.81 7.99
CA ASN A 26 -24.52 -8.44 7.56
C ASN A 26 -23.46 -7.43 8.04
N ASN A 27 -22.85 -7.66 9.19
CA ASN A 27 -21.79 -6.81 9.73
C ASN A 27 -20.41 -7.11 9.13
N HIS A 28 -20.17 -8.34 8.64
CA HIS A 28 -18.86 -8.79 8.20
C HIS A 28 -18.73 -8.97 6.69
N PHE A 29 -19.84 -9.02 5.94
CA PHE A 29 -19.85 -9.29 4.49
C PHE A 29 -20.54 -8.21 3.64
N GLN A 30 -20.83 -7.03 4.19
CA GLN A 30 -21.11 -5.89 3.32
C GLN A 30 -19.83 -5.52 2.61
N GLU A 31 -19.83 -5.56 1.28
CA GLU A 31 -18.75 -4.96 0.49
C GLU A 31 -18.69 -3.47 0.84
N ILE A 32 -17.69 -3.13 1.65
CA ILE A 32 -17.45 -1.75 2.03
C ILE A 32 -16.81 -1.08 0.82
N ASP A 33 -17.48 -0.05 0.27
CA ASP A 33 -16.86 0.75 -0.79
C ASP A 33 -15.61 1.46 -0.23
N PRO A 34 -14.41 1.13 -0.67
CA PRO A 34 -13.18 1.73 -0.14
C PRO A 34 -13.07 3.24 -0.46
N ASN A 35 -13.86 3.75 -1.42
CA ASN A 35 -13.87 5.16 -1.79
C ASN A 35 -14.76 6.00 -0.86
N PHE A 36 -15.85 5.40 -0.37
CA PHE A 36 -16.84 5.99 0.53
C PHE A 36 -17.26 4.98 1.59
N PRO A 37 -16.37 4.61 2.54
CA PRO A 37 -16.61 3.49 3.43
C PRO A 37 -17.65 3.73 4.51
N PHE A 38 -18.06 4.98 4.70
CA PHE A 38 -19.07 5.36 5.69
C PHE A 38 -19.93 6.51 5.20
N THR A 39 -21.08 6.68 5.84
CA THR A 39 -22.04 7.75 5.59
C THR A 39 -22.32 8.54 6.87
N ASN A 40 -23.05 9.65 6.74
CA ASN A 40 -23.52 10.46 7.89
C ASN A 40 -24.59 9.77 8.75
N GLN A 41 -25.07 8.60 8.34
CA GLN A 41 -26.04 7.79 9.10
C GLN A 41 -25.34 6.72 9.96
N ASP A 42 -24.06 6.45 9.71
CA ASP A 42 -23.32 5.45 10.48
C ASP A 42 -23.00 5.96 11.89
N THR A 43 -23.14 5.11 12.88
CA THR A 43 -22.67 5.36 14.23
C THR A 43 -21.14 5.30 14.31
N MET A 44 -20.55 5.88 15.33
CA MET A 44 -19.08 5.81 15.56
C MET A 44 -18.56 4.37 15.57
N MET A 45 -19.28 3.44 16.18
CA MET A 45 -18.86 2.03 16.21
C MET A 45 -18.96 1.34 14.86
N GLN A 46 -19.97 1.68 14.05
CA GLN A 46 -20.08 1.18 12.67
C GLN A 46 -18.93 1.71 11.81
N ILE A 47 -18.59 3.00 11.93
CA ILE A 47 -17.45 3.60 11.23
C ILE A 47 -16.14 2.90 11.66
N ALA A 48 -15.91 2.74 12.96
CA ALA A 48 -14.73 2.06 13.48
C ALA A 48 -14.60 0.62 12.93
N HIS A 49 -15.71 -0.13 12.92
CA HIS A 49 -15.75 -1.48 12.37
C HIS A 49 -15.43 -1.50 10.87
N LYS A 50 -16.09 -0.65 10.08
CA LYS A 50 -15.89 -0.55 8.62
C LYS A 50 -14.45 -0.21 8.27
N ILE A 51 -13.85 0.77 8.93
CA ILE A 51 -12.46 1.15 8.69
C ILE A 51 -11.50 0.03 9.06
N THR A 52 -11.69 -0.62 10.21
CA THR A 52 -10.86 -1.76 10.62
C THR A 52 -10.95 -2.92 9.62
N GLN A 53 -12.15 -3.26 9.18
CA GLN A 53 -12.37 -4.32 8.19
C GLN A 53 -11.69 -3.98 6.86
N LEU A 54 -11.78 -2.73 6.42
CA LEU A 54 -11.15 -2.24 5.20
C LEU A 54 -9.62 -2.39 5.24
N HIS A 55 -8.99 -2.07 6.40
CA HIS A 55 -7.55 -2.25 6.61
C HIS A 55 -7.15 -3.73 6.61
N ILE A 56 -7.93 -4.61 7.25
CA ILE A 56 -7.70 -6.06 7.23
C ILE A 56 -7.74 -6.60 5.80
N GLU A 57 -8.73 -6.20 5.02
CA GLU A 57 -8.85 -6.61 3.62
C GLU A 57 -7.71 -6.07 2.76
N SER A 58 -7.34 -4.80 2.94
CA SER A 58 -6.20 -4.19 2.24
C SER A 58 -4.90 -4.95 2.54
N ALA A 59 -4.68 -5.34 3.79
CA ALA A 59 -3.51 -6.12 4.20
C ALA A 59 -3.49 -7.51 3.53
N LYS A 60 -4.60 -8.22 3.50
CA LYS A 60 -4.73 -9.52 2.84
C LYS A 60 -4.49 -9.43 1.32
N ASP A 61 -5.09 -8.44 0.68
CA ASP A 61 -4.89 -8.19 -0.75
C ASP A 61 -3.43 -7.89 -1.05
N THR A 62 -2.82 -7.00 -0.28
CA THR A 62 -1.41 -6.64 -0.45
C THR A 62 -0.51 -7.85 -0.30
N ALA A 63 -0.73 -8.67 0.72
CA ALA A 63 0.04 -9.90 0.93
C ALA A 63 -0.06 -10.86 -0.26
N SER A 64 -1.24 -10.96 -0.90
CA SER A 64 -1.45 -11.80 -2.08
C SER A 64 -0.73 -11.30 -3.34
N LEU A 65 -0.39 -10.03 -3.40
CA LEU A 65 0.32 -9.40 -4.53
C LEU A 65 1.85 -9.49 -4.41
N ILE A 66 2.37 -9.82 -3.24
CA ILE A 66 3.82 -9.96 -3.02
C ILE A 66 4.33 -11.24 -3.68
N GLN A 67 5.26 -11.08 -4.59
CA GLN A 67 5.93 -12.20 -5.27
C GLN A 67 7.39 -12.29 -4.82
N HIS A 68 7.83 -13.51 -4.51
CA HIS A 68 9.17 -13.77 -3.99
C HIS A 68 10.29 -13.17 -4.87
N ASP A 69 10.25 -13.44 -6.17
CA ASP A 69 11.33 -13.02 -7.08
C ASP A 69 11.39 -11.50 -7.23
N THR A 70 10.23 -10.84 -7.29
CA THR A 70 10.12 -9.38 -7.37
C THR A 70 10.64 -8.72 -6.09
N LEU A 71 10.23 -9.25 -4.93
CA LEU A 71 10.71 -8.78 -3.62
C LEU A 71 12.22 -8.98 -3.48
N GLN A 72 12.74 -10.16 -3.85
CA GLN A 72 14.17 -10.46 -3.81
C GLN A 72 14.97 -9.52 -4.72
N LYS A 73 14.47 -9.21 -5.93
CA LYS A 73 15.11 -8.26 -6.84
C LYS A 73 15.18 -6.86 -6.23
N ALA A 74 14.07 -6.38 -5.64
CA ALA A 74 14.03 -5.09 -4.95
C ALA A 74 15.05 -5.03 -3.80
N LEU A 75 15.09 -6.05 -2.95
CA LEU A 75 16.04 -6.13 -1.83
C LEU A 75 17.49 -6.15 -2.29
N ARG A 76 17.81 -6.86 -3.38
CA ARG A 76 19.19 -6.84 -3.95
C ARG A 76 19.60 -5.46 -4.44
N ILE A 77 18.68 -4.70 -5.05
CA ILE A 77 18.91 -3.31 -5.47
C ILE A 77 19.18 -2.45 -4.24
N MET A 78 18.30 -2.51 -3.25
CA MET A 78 18.42 -1.73 -2.01
C MET A 78 19.72 -2.06 -1.23
N ALA A 79 20.07 -3.33 -1.13
CA ALA A 79 21.26 -3.77 -0.39
C ALA A 79 22.56 -3.24 -1.01
N LYS A 80 22.63 -3.21 -2.35
CA LYS A 80 23.83 -2.77 -3.10
C LYS A 80 24.01 -1.25 -3.12
N ALA A 81 22.92 -0.49 -3.00
CA ALA A 81 22.97 0.97 -3.12
C ALA A 81 23.70 1.61 -1.93
N ASP A 82 24.50 2.64 -2.19
CA ASP A 82 25.13 3.46 -1.16
C ASP A 82 24.11 4.29 -0.39
N VAL A 83 23.10 4.80 -1.11
CA VAL A 83 21.97 5.56 -0.56
C VAL A 83 20.68 5.13 -1.24
N ILE A 84 19.61 4.99 -0.47
CA ILE A 84 18.27 4.77 -0.98
C ILE A 84 17.55 6.13 -1.04
N LYS A 85 17.25 6.59 -2.23
CA LYS A 85 16.50 7.82 -2.47
C LYS A 85 15.01 7.50 -2.62
N VAL A 86 14.15 8.20 -1.90
CA VAL A 86 12.70 8.03 -2.02
C VAL A 86 12.11 9.23 -2.73
N PHE A 87 11.26 8.97 -3.72
CA PHE A 87 10.55 9.99 -4.49
C PHE A 87 9.05 9.75 -4.37
N ALA A 88 8.35 10.72 -3.86
CA ALA A 88 6.91 10.63 -3.59
C ALA A 88 6.26 12.01 -3.70
N VAL A 89 4.95 12.05 -3.89
CA VAL A 89 4.19 13.31 -3.96
C VAL A 89 3.03 13.31 -2.99
N ALA A 90 2.64 14.49 -2.54
CA ALA A 90 1.51 14.72 -1.64
C ALA A 90 1.64 13.88 -0.34
N ASN A 91 0.57 13.20 0.06
CA ASN A 91 0.53 12.41 1.29
C ASN A 91 1.47 11.18 1.30
N LEU A 92 1.89 10.68 0.14
CA LEU A 92 2.88 9.61 0.04
C LEU A 92 4.26 10.04 0.54
N ASN A 93 4.54 11.34 0.56
CA ASN A 93 5.77 11.89 1.10
C ASN A 93 5.93 11.52 2.59
N PHE A 94 4.86 11.63 3.39
CA PHE A 94 4.89 11.28 4.81
C PHE A 94 5.22 9.80 5.06
N ILE A 95 4.69 8.91 4.21
CA ILE A 95 5.01 7.46 4.28
C ILE A 95 6.47 7.23 3.87
N GLY A 96 6.95 7.96 2.87
CA GLY A 96 8.34 7.94 2.44
C GLY A 96 9.29 8.42 3.54
N GLU A 97 8.96 9.50 4.25
CA GLU A 97 9.73 10.02 5.38
C GLU A 97 9.82 9.00 6.52
N GLU A 98 8.69 8.36 6.87
CA GLU A 98 8.67 7.30 7.89
C GLU A 98 9.58 6.13 7.48
N PHE A 99 9.54 5.71 6.23
CA PHE A 99 10.38 4.65 5.70
C PHE A 99 11.87 5.01 5.76
N VAL A 100 12.23 6.22 5.32
CA VAL A 100 13.60 6.76 5.41
C VAL A 100 14.08 6.78 6.87
N PHE A 101 13.25 7.23 7.79
CA PHE A 101 13.57 7.21 9.22
C PHE A 101 13.89 5.79 9.71
N LYS A 102 13.07 4.79 9.34
CA LYS A 102 13.29 3.38 9.70
C LYS A 102 14.61 2.84 9.13
N LEU A 103 14.90 3.08 7.85
CA LEU A 103 16.13 2.64 7.20
C LEU A 103 17.39 3.21 7.87
N ASN A 104 17.38 4.49 8.18
CA ASN A 104 18.52 5.14 8.84
C ASN A 104 18.78 4.57 10.25
N ARG A 105 17.76 4.07 10.95
CA ARG A 105 17.92 3.39 12.24
C ARG A 105 18.67 2.06 12.17
N ILE A 106 18.65 1.40 11.02
CA ILE A 106 19.41 0.16 10.76
C ILE A 106 20.70 0.43 9.99
N HIS A 107 21.19 1.66 10.04
CA HIS A 107 22.41 2.12 9.36
C HIS A 107 22.37 1.98 7.82
N LYS A 108 21.19 1.80 7.23
CA LYS A 108 21.03 1.88 5.78
C LYS A 108 20.69 3.32 5.40
N ARG A 109 21.67 4.00 4.80
CA ARG A 109 21.53 5.40 4.39
C ARG A 109 20.35 5.56 3.44
N ALA A 110 19.40 6.40 3.82
CA ALA A 110 18.23 6.71 3.01
C ALA A 110 17.91 8.20 3.12
N TYR A 111 17.32 8.74 2.06
CA TYR A 111 16.97 10.16 1.96
C TYR A 111 15.69 10.35 1.16
N ILE A 112 14.91 11.33 1.56
CA ILE A 112 13.80 11.88 0.80
C ILE A 112 13.88 13.41 0.90
N GLU A 113 13.80 14.08 -0.23
CA GLU A 113 13.78 15.55 -0.24
C GLU A 113 12.41 16.03 0.27
N PRO A 114 12.35 16.77 1.40
CA PRO A 114 11.10 17.17 2.01
C PRO A 114 10.35 18.22 1.19
N VAL A 115 11.07 19.04 0.41
CA VAL A 115 10.45 20.05 -0.46
C VAL A 115 10.16 19.42 -1.81
N GLN A 116 8.88 19.22 -2.10
CA GLN A 116 8.43 18.50 -3.30
C GLN A 116 9.03 19.03 -4.60
N ASP A 117 9.13 20.35 -4.75
CA ASP A 117 9.70 20.96 -5.95
C ASP A 117 11.20 20.67 -6.11
N ASN A 118 11.92 20.44 -5.01
CA ASN A 118 13.34 20.11 -5.03
C ASN A 118 13.60 18.61 -5.34
N GLN A 119 12.61 17.72 -5.23
CA GLN A 119 12.78 16.30 -5.56
C GLN A 119 13.27 16.09 -7.00
N PHE A 120 12.87 16.97 -7.89
CA PHE A 120 13.35 16.94 -9.26
C PHE A 120 14.86 17.24 -9.37
N GLN A 121 15.37 18.21 -8.62
CA GLN A 121 16.79 18.50 -8.55
C GLN A 121 17.57 17.34 -7.90
N ASP A 122 17.00 16.76 -6.85
CA ASP A 122 17.59 15.58 -6.20
C ASP A 122 17.71 14.39 -7.17
N ALA A 123 16.71 14.17 -8.03
CA ALA A 123 16.75 13.14 -9.06
C ALA A 123 17.87 13.35 -10.09
N ILE A 124 18.08 14.60 -10.52
CA ILE A 124 19.18 14.96 -11.45
C ILE A 124 20.55 14.67 -10.83
N MET A 125 20.68 14.88 -9.53
CA MET A 125 21.94 14.69 -8.79
C MET A 125 22.15 13.25 -8.33
N THR A 126 21.15 12.37 -8.49
CA THR A 126 21.24 10.96 -8.08
C THR A 126 22.11 10.17 -9.05
N THR A 127 22.99 9.34 -8.52
CA THR A 127 23.99 8.59 -9.29
C THR A 127 23.68 7.09 -9.36
N SER A 128 24.33 6.37 -10.26
CA SER A 128 24.14 4.93 -10.45
C SER A 128 24.57 4.05 -9.26
N ASN A 129 25.31 4.59 -8.29
CA ASN A 129 25.65 3.90 -7.03
C ASN A 129 24.52 3.95 -6.00
N GLU A 130 23.50 4.74 -6.26
CA GLU A 130 22.31 4.88 -5.44
C GLU A 130 21.15 4.09 -6.05
N CYS A 131 20.04 3.98 -5.35
CA CYS A 131 18.79 3.48 -5.94
C CYS A 131 17.61 4.39 -5.58
N ALA A 132 16.62 4.40 -6.43
CA ALA A 132 15.40 5.17 -6.25
C ALA A 132 14.21 4.27 -5.92
N ILE A 133 13.42 4.65 -4.92
CA ILE A 133 12.10 4.10 -4.63
C ILE A 133 11.07 5.17 -4.98
N CYS A 134 10.24 4.89 -5.99
CA CYS A 134 9.22 5.81 -6.49
C CYS A 134 7.84 5.35 -6.02
N LEU A 135 7.14 6.20 -5.24
CA LEU A 135 5.84 5.91 -4.68
C LEU A 135 4.74 6.65 -5.46
N SER A 136 3.86 5.92 -6.13
CA SER A 136 2.71 6.48 -6.83
C SER A 136 1.56 5.50 -6.90
N TYR A 137 0.39 5.85 -6.37
CA TYR A 137 -0.78 4.99 -6.47
C TYR A 137 -1.14 4.67 -7.93
N SER A 138 -1.30 5.68 -8.76
CA SER A 138 -1.70 5.47 -10.16
C SER A 138 -0.55 5.03 -11.08
N GLY A 139 0.71 5.31 -10.71
CA GLY A 139 1.86 5.19 -11.60
C GLY A 139 1.87 6.20 -12.77
N GLU A 140 0.95 7.19 -12.75
CA GLU A 140 0.74 8.16 -13.82
C GLU A 140 1.00 9.61 -13.38
N THR A 141 1.57 9.83 -12.19
CA THR A 141 1.85 11.17 -11.66
C THR A 141 2.91 11.88 -12.52
N PRO A 142 2.58 12.99 -13.22
CA PRO A 142 3.46 13.57 -14.23
C PRO A 142 4.83 14.00 -13.70
N THR A 143 4.87 14.61 -12.50
CA THR A 143 6.13 15.03 -11.86
C THR A 143 7.02 13.82 -11.56
N LEU A 144 6.45 12.74 -11.02
CA LEU A 144 7.21 11.54 -10.69
C LEU A 144 7.68 10.77 -11.93
N LEU A 145 6.89 10.77 -13.01
CA LEU A 145 7.31 10.19 -14.29
C LEU A 145 8.49 10.94 -14.90
N LYS A 146 8.50 12.26 -14.79
CA LYS A 146 9.64 13.09 -15.20
C LYS A 146 10.87 12.80 -14.34
N THR A 147 10.70 12.68 -13.03
CA THR A 147 11.74 12.23 -12.09
C THR A 147 12.30 10.88 -12.49
N ALA A 148 11.45 9.88 -12.74
CA ALA A 148 11.87 8.54 -13.16
C ALA A 148 12.65 8.54 -14.49
N GLN A 149 12.30 9.43 -15.42
CA GLN A 149 13.05 9.58 -16.66
C GLN A 149 14.50 10.01 -16.40
N TYR A 150 14.75 11.04 -15.57
CA TYR A 150 16.10 11.48 -15.25
C TYR A 150 16.89 10.42 -14.48
N LEU A 151 16.27 9.72 -13.53
CA LEU A 151 16.88 8.61 -12.85
C LEU A 151 17.34 7.53 -13.82
N LYS A 152 16.54 7.22 -14.82
CA LYS A 152 16.88 6.25 -15.87
C LYS A 152 18.01 6.73 -16.77
N GLU A 153 18.00 8.01 -17.15
CA GLU A 153 19.09 8.62 -17.94
C GLU A 153 20.44 8.57 -17.17
N ASN A 154 20.41 8.68 -15.84
CA ASN A 154 21.57 8.55 -14.96
C ASN A 154 21.92 7.08 -14.61
N ASN A 155 21.23 6.10 -15.19
CA ASN A 155 21.37 4.66 -14.89
C ASN A 155 21.15 4.32 -13.41
N VAL A 156 20.28 5.04 -12.72
CA VAL A 156 19.90 4.77 -11.34
C VAL A 156 18.89 3.63 -11.33
N PRO A 157 19.11 2.54 -10.56
CA PRO A 157 18.12 1.48 -10.41
C PRO A 157 16.83 2.00 -9.75
N ILE A 158 15.67 1.72 -10.37
CA ILE A 158 14.37 2.22 -9.92
C ILE A 158 13.50 1.07 -9.42
N ILE A 159 13.01 1.22 -8.19
CA ILE A 159 11.97 0.39 -7.58
C ILE A 159 10.68 1.20 -7.58
N ALA A 160 9.66 0.77 -8.32
CA ALA A 160 8.34 1.37 -8.28
C ALA A 160 7.45 0.66 -7.26
N ILE A 161 6.71 1.43 -6.45
CA ILE A 161 5.60 0.91 -5.63
C ILE A 161 4.34 1.59 -6.13
N THR A 162 3.47 0.81 -6.82
CA THR A 162 2.33 1.36 -7.56
C THR A 162 1.19 0.36 -7.66
N SER A 163 0.05 0.80 -8.17
CA SER A 163 -1.12 -0.04 -8.39
C SER A 163 -0.85 -1.22 -9.32
N LEU A 164 -1.63 -2.29 -9.15
CA LEU A 164 -1.59 -3.46 -10.02
C LEU A 164 -1.93 -3.07 -11.46
N GLY A 165 -1.23 -3.69 -12.40
CA GLY A 165 -1.40 -3.46 -13.84
C GLY A 165 -0.28 -2.61 -14.45
N LYS A 166 -0.34 -2.48 -15.78
CA LYS A 166 0.63 -1.67 -16.51
C LYS A 166 0.34 -0.19 -16.32
N ASN A 167 1.36 0.55 -15.94
CA ASN A 167 1.36 2.00 -15.87
C ASN A 167 2.76 2.51 -16.23
N ARG A 168 2.87 3.79 -16.57
CA ARG A 168 4.14 4.35 -17.07
C ARG A 168 5.27 4.29 -16.06
N LEU A 169 4.98 4.37 -14.77
CA LEU A 169 6.00 4.24 -13.72
C LEU A 169 6.52 2.81 -13.64
N SER A 170 5.63 1.80 -13.66
CA SER A 170 6.03 0.39 -13.64
C SER A 170 6.85 0.00 -14.88
N ASP A 171 6.52 0.57 -16.06
CA ASP A 171 7.25 0.32 -17.30
C ASP A 171 8.64 0.98 -17.30
N SER A 172 8.83 2.03 -16.50
CA SER A 172 10.10 2.74 -16.37
C SER A 172 11.04 2.13 -15.34
N ALA A 173 10.51 1.32 -14.42
CA ALA A 173 11.24 0.77 -13.28
C ALA A 173 11.96 -0.56 -13.59
N ASP A 174 13.05 -0.84 -12.88
CA ASP A 174 13.74 -2.13 -12.93
C ASP A 174 12.96 -3.22 -12.23
N VAL A 175 12.19 -2.84 -11.21
CA VAL A 175 11.29 -3.72 -10.49
C VAL A 175 10.06 -2.94 -10.00
N SER A 176 8.87 -3.55 -10.08
CA SER A 176 7.63 -2.96 -9.59
C SER A 176 7.00 -3.86 -8.54
N LEU A 177 6.72 -3.29 -7.38
CA LEU A 177 5.96 -3.91 -6.29
C LEU A 177 4.54 -3.36 -6.34
N ASN A 178 3.57 -4.26 -6.37
CA ASN A 178 2.17 -3.90 -6.56
C ASN A 178 1.45 -3.71 -5.23
N ILE A 179 0.55 -2.74 -5.20
CA ILE A 179 -0.35 -2.48 -4.09
C ILE A 179 -1.80 -2.75 -4.49
N SER A 180 -2.68 -2.88 -3.49
CA SER A 180 -4.11 -3.05 -3.72
C SER A 180 -4.71 -1.89 -4.50
N THR A 181 -5.59 -2.19 -5.46
CA THR A 181 -6.19 -1.25 -6.41
C THR A 181 -7.68 -1.02 -6.17
N ARG A 182 -8.18 -1.26 -4.97
CA ARG A 182 -9.60 -1.14 -4.63
C ARG A 182 -10.14 0.28 -4.72
N GLU A 183 -9.27 1.30 -4.54
CA GLU A 183 -9.68 2.71 -4.58
C GLU A 183 -9.57 3.31 -5.98
N LYS A 184 -10.48 4.22 -6.28
CA LYS A 184 -10.40 5.07 -7.47
C LYS A 184 -9.35 6.17 -7.26
N SER A 185 -8.70 6.59 -8.35
CA SER A 185 -7.67 7.63 -8.28
C SER A 185 -8.21 9.01 -7.87
N PHE A 186 -9.44 9.34 -8.29
CA PHE A 186 -9.98 10.70 -8.18
C PHE A 186 -11.32 10.81 -7.43
N SER A 187 -12.01 9.74 -7.14
CA SER A 187 -13.35 9.77 -6.54
C SER A 187 -13.35 8.96 -5.24
N LYS A 188 -12.72 9.52 -4.21
CA LYS A 188 -12.63 8.91 -2.87
C LYS A 188 -12.54 9.99 -1.79
N ILE A 189 -12.97 9.65 -0.59
CA ILE A 189 -12.84 10.54 0.59
C ILE A 189 -11.37 10.64 1.01
N ALA A 190 -10.68 9.51 1.07
CA ALA A 190 -9.27 9.41 1.46
C ALA A 190 -8.64 8.12 0.92
N GLY A 191 -7.32 7.98 1.07
CA GLY A 191 -6.58 6.79 0.67
C GLY A 191 -6.53 5.73 1.78
N PHE A 192 -7.68 5.22 2.24
CA PHE A 192 -7.73 4.26 3.35
C PHE A 192 -7.02 2.94 3.05
N THR A 193 -7.22 2.39 1.85
CA THR A 193 -6.61 1.11 1.46
C THR A 193 -5.27 1.29 0.77
N SER A 194 -5.15 2.30 -0.10
CA SER A 194 -3.93 2.53 -0.87
C SER A 194 -2.74 2.94 -0.02
N LEU A 195 -2.96 3.81 0.98
CA LEU A 195 -1.91 4.23 1.91
C LEU A 195 -1.46 3.08 2.81
N GLU A 196 -2.43 2.30 3.34
CA GLU A 196 -2.14 1.12 4.15
C GLU A 196 -1.36 0.08 3.35
N SER A 197 -1.81 -0.24 2.13
CA SER A 197 -1.14 -1.17 1.23
C SER A 197 0.31 -0.75 0.95
N MET A 198 0.55 0.54 0.69
CA MET A 198 1.88 1.07 0.43
C MET A 198 2.77 0.98 1.67
N ASN A 199 2.24 1.32 2.83
CA ASN A 199 2.94 1.21 4.12
C ASN A 199 3.32 -0.24 4.43
N ILE A 200 2.44 -1.21 4.17
CA ILE A 200 2.73 -2.64 4.33
C ILE A 200 3.90 -3.06 3.44
N VAL A 201 3.92 -2.69 2.15
CA VAL A 201 5.02 -3.02 1.24
C VAL A 201 6.35 -2.44 1.72
N LEU A 202 6.36 -1.17 2.16
CA LEU A 202 7.55 -0.53 2.70
C LEU A 202 8.03 -1.20 4.00
N ASN A 203 7.11 -1.59 4.89
CA ASN A 203 7.45 -2.32 6.10
C ASN A 203 8.03 -3.72 5.80
N ILE A 204 7.52 -4.41 4.78
CA ILE A 204 8.08 -5.69 4.33
C ILE A 204 9.52 -5.48 3.81
N LEU A 205 9.76 -4.48 2.95
CA LEU A 205 11.10 -4.16 2.45
C LEU A 205 12.07 -3.84 3.59
N TYR A 206 11.64 -3.02 4.55
CA TYR A 206 12.42 -2.70 5.74
C TYR A 206 12.77 -3.95 6.55
N SER A 207 11.77 -4.77 6.87
CA SER A 207 11.96 -5.96 7.70
C SER A 207 12.87 -6.99 7.05
N CYS A 208 12.71 -7.21 5.73
CA CYS A 208 13.58 -8.11 4.98
C CYS A 208 15.01 -7.57 4.77
N LEU A 209 15.19 -6.26 4.78
CA LEU A 209 16.52 -5.67 4.69
C LEU A 209 17.28 -5.70 6.03
N PHE A 210 16.51 -5.71 7.15
CA PHE A 210 17.05 -5.80 8.51
C PHE A 210 17.48 -7.22 8.89
N SER A 211 16.81 -8.26 8.33
CA SER A 211 17.07 -9.68 8.63
C SER A 211 18.33 -10.20 7.96
#